data_b3a0f24245e33d486e3e7263fe5e26a6
#
_entry.id   b3a0f24245e33d486e3e7263fe5e26a6
#
_cell.length_a   1.000
_cell.length_b   1.000
_cell.length_c   1.000
_cell.angle_alpha   90.00
_cell.angle_beta   90.00
_cell.angle_gamma   90.00
#
_symmetry.space_group_name_H-M   'P 1'
#
loop_
_entity.id
_entity.type
_entity.pdbx_description
1 polymer ?
#
loop_
_entity_poly.entity_id
_entity_poly.type
_entity_poly.pdbx_seq_one_letter_code
_entity_poly.pdbx_strand_id
1 'polypeptide(L)'
;MTIFLIARGYPETQEPQWGCFEKDQAEALAQYGHKVVMLSYDGRFRWRFRKLGFTYIQKNNVHSINYFVCPSIFIKLFGTKIKGKWECWQLRHVYKKAVQLYGQPDILYSHYLCLSHEAVSLKLRFSKPLVMIEHWSEINKDTILPRVQKMGSDTYRYADAVITVAQSLQNRLMEHFGISAHVVHNIAGTEFYYQKHTSINKFTFVATGSLVSRKGFDLLPKAFVKANLPKNQWQMNIIGEGQEHQNLQTAIDSSGLTDNIHLLGTKNKEQIAQLLNQSDVFILPSRNENFSVAVLEALACGVPVIASICGGIRECINEKNGLLFPVNDVDALAEAIKTMYLNRTNYNRQAIAADCQARFSPEVIARQLTGIFQQVIAKLSWYRKS
;
A
#
# COMPACT_ATOMS: atom_id res chain seq x y z
N MET A 1 10.59 22.09 -2.83
CA MET A 1 9.77 22.34 -1.63
C MET A 1 10.31 21.53 -0.46
N THR A 2 10.08 22.00 0.77
CA THR A 2 10.32 21.23 2.01
C THR A 2 9.00 20.59 2.46
N ILE A 3 8.93 19.27 2.41
CA ILE A 3 7.73 18.48 2.72
C ILE A 3 7.94 17.77 4.07
N PHE A 4 7.05 18.04 5.04
CA PHE A 4 7.02 17.24 6.26
C PHE A 4 5.96 16.16 6.11
N LEU A 5 6.40 14.92 5.92
CA LEU A 5 5.55 13.76 5.71
C LEU A 5 5.27 13.08 7.05
N ILE A 6 4.01 13.06 7.47
CA ILE A 6 3.57 12.46 8.73
C ILE A 6 3.18 11.01 8.45
N ALA A 7 3.94 10.09 9.05
CA ALA A 7 3.92 8.67 8.73
C ALA A 7 3.91 7.79 9.98
N ARG A 8 3.61 6.51 9.78
CA ARG A 8 3.74 5.49 10.84
C ARG A 8 5.19 5.21 11.25
N GLY A 9 6.14 5.54 10.40
CA GLY A 9 7.58 5.37 10.59
C GLY A 9 8.28 4.94 9.30
N TYR A 10 9.60 5.08 9.27
CA TYR A 10 10.40 4.49 8.21
C TYR A 10 10.53 2.98 8.47
N PRO A 11 10.36 2.08 7.46
CA PRO A 11 10.41 0.64 7.66
C PRO A 11 11.71 0.17 8.30
N GLU A 12 11.59 -0.70 9.29
CA GLU A 12 12.71 -1.38 9.92
C GLU A 12 12.90 -2.78 9.34
N THR A 13 14.11 -3.33 9.39
CA THR A 13 14.43 -4.68 8.89
C THR A 13 13.51 -5.76 9.50
N GLN A 14 13.12 -5.61 10.75
CA GLN A 14 12.24 -6.56 11.46
C GLN A 14 10.76 -6.37 11.15
N GLU A 15 10.35 -5.21 10.61
CA GLU A 15 8.97 -4.88 10.26
C GLU A 15 8.93 -4.15 8.91
N PRO A 16 9.34 -4.80 7.81
CA PRO A 16 9.48 -4.15 6.50
C PRO A 16 8.15 -3.68 5.91
N GLN A 17 7.03 -4.25 6.37
CA GLN A 17 5.68 -3.88 5.94
C GLN A 17 5.17 -2.58 6.59
N TRP A 18 5.75 -2.18 7.75
CA TRP A 18 5.29 -1.01 8.49
C TRP A 18 5.88 0.27 7.91
N GLY A 19 5.03 1.13 7.37
CA GLY A 19 5.46 2.39 6.75
C GLY A 19 5.97 2.24 5.31
N CYS A 20 5.79 1.08 4.65
CA CYS A 20 6.31 0.84 3.30
C CYS A 20 5.72 1.80 2.25
N PHE A 21 4.41 2.08 2.28
CA PHE A 21 3.78 3.00 1.33
C PHE A 21 4.24 4.45 1.54
N GLU A 22 4.35 4.86 2.81
CA GLU A 22 4.85 6.18 3.18
C GLU A 22 6.30 6.36 2.75
N LYS A 23 7.14 5.32 2.95
CA LYS A 23 8.53 5.28 2.50
C LYS A 23 8.61 5.43 0.98
N ASP A 24 7.87 4.62 0.21
CA ASP A 24 7.95 4.60 -1.24
C ASP A 24 7.58 5.99 -1.82
N GLN A 25 6.57 6.68 -1.26
CA GLN A 25 6.22 8.04 -1.67
C GLN A 25 7.24 9.08 -1.19
N ALA A 26 7.79 8.94 0.02
CA ALA A 26 8.82 9.85 0.54
C ALA A 26 10.08 9.81 -0.33
N GLU A 27 10.53 8.61 -0.70
CA GLU A 27 11.70 8.41 -1.57
C GLU A 27 11.45 8.94 -2.98
N ALA A 28 10.26 8.69 -3.54
CA ALA A 28 9.87 9.22 -4.86
C ALA A 28 9.87 10.75 -4.88
N LEU A 29 9.29 11.40 -3.88
CA LEU A 29 9.31 12.86 -3.74
C LEU A 29 10.72 13.41 -3.54
N ALA A 30 11.57 12.72 -2.78
CA ALA A 30 12.96 13.11 -2.58
C ALA A 30 13.79 12.99 -3.86
N GLN A 31 13.61 11.92 -4.64
CA GLN A 31 14.22 11.73 -5.96
C GLN A 31 13.72 12.76 -6.97
N TYR A 32 12.47 13.21 -6.86
CA TYR A 32 11.90 14.26 -7.69
C TYR A 32 12.42 15.67 -7.36
N GLY A 33 13.31 15.80 -6.37
CA GLY A 33 14.01 17.05 -6.02
C GLY A 33 13.40 17.81 -4.85
N HIS A 34 12.56 17.18 -4.02
CA HIS A 34 12.05 17.79 -2.80
C HIS A 34 12.91 17.45 -1.58
N LYS A 35 12.96 18.37 -0.61
CA LYS A 35 13.48 18.06 0.73
C LYS A 35 12.38 17.39 1.53
N VAL A 36 12.50 16.07 1.78
CA VAL A 36 11.50 15.28 2.48
C VAL A 36 11.97 14.95 3.90
N VAL A 37 11.16 15.30 4.88
CA VAL A 37 11.39 14.96 6.30
C VAL A 37 10.20 14.14 6.79
N MET A 38 10.42 12.86 7.06
CA MET A 38 9.43 11.95 7.62
C MET A 38 9.33 12.16 9.13
N LEU A 39 8.11 12.40 9.61
CA LEU A 39 7.80 12.61 11.02
C LEU A 39 6.97 11.43 11.53
N SER A 40 7.45 10.78 12.58
CA SER A 40 6.71 9.68 13.22
C SER A 40 6.90 9.69 14.74
N TYR A 41 5.94 9.12 15.42
CA TYR A 41 6.07 8.67 16.80
C TYR A 41 5.58 7.22 16.88
N ASP A 42 6.22 6.39 17.70
CA ASP A 42 5.85 4.99 17.79
C ASP A 42 5.14 4.70 19.12
N GLY A 43 3.82 4.73 19.09
CA GLY A 43 2.97 4.39 20.25
C GLY A 43 2.65 2.90 20.40
N ARG A 44 3.20 2.01 19.56
CA ARG A 44 2.90 0.57 19.60
C ARG A 44 3.59 -0.11 20.77
N PHE A 45 2.92 -1.12 21.33
CA PHE A 45 3.55 -2.06 22.22
C PHE A 45 4.41 -3.05 21.41
N ARG A 46 5.66 -3.26 21.81
CA ARG A 46 6.57 -4.24 21.20
C ARG A 46 7.37 -4.94 22.29
N TRP A 47 7.55 -6.24 22.17
CA TRP A 47 8.36 -7.07 23.08
C TRP A 47 9.86 -6.90 22.85
N ARG A 48 10.33 -5.65 22.68
CA ARG A 48 11.76 -5.34 22.53
C ARG A 48 12.09 -3.99 23.15
N PHE A 49 13.32 -3.85 23.61
CA PHE A 49 13.83 -2.58 24.07
C PHE A 49 13.91 -1.59 22.90
N ARG A 50 13.49 -0.37 23.14
CA ARG A 50 13.57 0.74 22.21
C ARG A 50 14.24 1.93 22.86
N LYS A 51 15.05 2.64 22.07
CA LYS A 51 15.69 3.88 22.54
C LYS A 51 14.61 4.91 22.86
N LEU A 52 14.62 5.44 24.07
CA LEU A 52 13.76 6.57 24.46
C LEU A 52 14.22 7.85 23.76
N GLY A 53 13.28 8.73 23.49
CA GLY A 53 13.54 10.00 22.83
C GLY A 53 13.59 9.91 21.32
N PHE A 54 14.40 10.74 20.69
CA PHE A 54 14.49 10.84 19.25
C PHE A 54 15.42 9.79 18.65
N THR A 55 15.00 9.22 17.53
CA THR A 55 15.87 8.45 16.63
C THR A 55 15.81 9.06 15.23
N TYR A 56 16.93 8.98 14.51
CA TYR A 56 17.13 9.61 13.20
C TYR A 56 17.59 8.57 12.21
N ILE A 57 16.99 8.59 11.02
CA ILE A 57 17.40 7.80 9.87
C ILE A 57 17.58 8.75 8.70
N GLN A 58 18.66 8.60 7.96
CA GLN A 58 18.84 9.24 6.66
C GLN A 58 19.13 8.16 5.63
N LYS A 59 18.22 7.98 4.69
CA LYS A 59 18.33 6.97 3.65
C LYS A 59 17.61 7.44 2.38
N ASN A 60 18.18 7.18 1.20
CA ASN A 60 17.59 7.50 -0.09
C ASN A 60 17.10 8.96 -0.20
N ASN A 61 17.90 9.92 0.30
CA ASN A 61 17.60 11.36 0.38
C ASN A 61 16.39 11.73 1.25
N VAL A 62 15.86 10.80 2.04
CA VAL A 62 14.80 11.05 3.03
C VAL A 62 15.41 11.16 4.41
N HIS A 63 15.06 12.21 5.14
CA HIS A 63 15.34 12.35 6.57
C HIS A 63 14.14 11.85 7.37
N SER A 64 14.33 10.92 8.30
CA SER A 64 13.25 10.44 9.17
C SER A 64 13.57 10.71 10.62
N ILE A 65 12.61 11.30 11.32
CA ILE A 65 12.67 11.53 12.77
C ILE A 65 11.54 10.74 13.42
N ASN A 66 11.91 9.83 14.30
CA ASN A 66 10.94 9.10 15.11
C ASN A 66 11.12 9.45 16.60
N TYR A 67 10.01 9.53 17.33
CA TYR A 67 10.00 9.81 18.76
C TYR A 67 9.30 8.68 19.51
N PHE A 68 9.94 8.19 20.55
CA PHE A 68 9.38 7.16 21.41
C PHE A 68 9.57 7.50 22.89
N VAL A 69 8.50 7.45 23.66
CA VAL A 69 8.52 7.61 25.13
C VAL A 69 7.94 6.38 25.81
N CYS A 70 6.69 6.05 25.46
CA CYS A 70 6.02 4.87 25.98
C CYS A 70 4.92 4.40 25.00
N PRO A 71 4.54 3.12 25.06
CA PRO A 71 3.42 2.64 24.27
C PRO A 71 2.10 3.36 24.61
N SER A 72 1.37 3.83 23.59
CA SER A 72 0.09 4.54 23.75
C SER A 72 -0.99 3.71 24.45
N ILE A 73 -0.84 2.38 24.50
CA ILE A 73 -1.78 1.51 25.21
C ILE A 73 -1.80 1.82 26.72
N PHE A 74 -0.66 2.17 27.32
CA PHE A 74 -0.62 2.54 28.74
C PHE A 74 -1.34 3.87 29.00
N ILE A 75 -1.26 4.80 28.05
CA ILE A 75 -1.97 6.07 28.14
C ILE A 75 -3.48 5.89 27.91
N LYS A 76 -3.88 4.88 27.13
CA LYS A 76 -5.30 4.56 26.90
C LYS A 76 -6.02 4.16 28.20
N LEU A 77 -5.32 3.63 29.19
CA LEU A 77 -5.87 3.32 30.51
C LEU A 77 -6.46 4.55 31.21
N PHE A 78 -5.97 5.74 30.91
CA PHE A 78 -6.48 7.02 31.41
C PHE A 78 -7.57 7.64 30.53
N GLY A 79 -8.00 6.94 29.49
CA GLY A 79 -9.08 7.33 28.58
C GLY A 79 -8.62 7.73 27.18
N THR A 80 -9.50 7.53 26.20
CA THR A 80 -9.22 7.76 24.78
C THR A 80 -8.92 9.22 24.45
N LYS A 81 -9.56 10.18 25.14
CA LYS A 81 -9.30 11.62 24.96
C LYS A 81 -7.89 12.00 25.42
N ILE A 82 -7.42 11.42 26.55
CA ILE A 82 -6.07 11.66 27.06
C ILE A 82 -5.04 11.06 26.11
N LYS A 83 -5.28 9.84 25.60
CA LYS A 83 -4.45 9.22 24.57
C LYS A 83 -4.32 10.12 23.34
N GLY A 84 -5.40 10.63 22.78
CA GLY A 84 -5.34 11.52 21.61
C GLY A 84 -4.56 12.81 21.88
N LYS A 85 -4.72 13.44 23.05
CA LYS A 85 -3.91 14.62 23.43
C LYS A 85 -2.43 14.28 23.54
N TRP A 86 -2.10 13.12 24.05
CA TRP A 86 -0.73 12.60 24.16
C TRP A 86 -0.11 12.37 22.77
N GLU A 87 -0.83 11.75 21.85
CA GLU A 87 -0.38 11.52 20.48
C GLU A 87 -0.14 12.82 19.73
N CYS A 88 -1.06 13.78 19.84
CA CYS A 88 -0.87 15.14 19.32
C CYS A 88 0.33 15.89 19.96
N TRP A 89 0.59 15.67 21.26
CA TRP A 89 1.75 16.24 21.92
C TRP A 89 3.06 15.66 21.38
N GLN A 90 3.14 14.33 21.22
CA GLN A 90 4.29 13.65 20.63
C GLN A 90 4.57 14.17 19.21
N LEU A 91 3.54 14.21 18.35
CA LEU A 91 3.70 14.69 16.98
C LEU A 91 4.17 16.15 16.93
N ARG A 92 3.65 17.02 17.80
CA ARG A 92 4.12 18.42 17.92
C ARG A 92 5.58 18.48 18.36
N HIS A 93 6.01 17.57 19.23
CA HIS A 93 7.40 17.51 19.70
C HIS A 93 8.34 17.14 18.55
N VAL A 94 7.96 16.13 17.75
CA VAL A 94 8.69 15.73 16.54
C VAL A 94 8.73 16.87 15.51
N TYR A 95 7.60 17.54 15.27
CA TYR A 95 7.51 18.69 14.35
C TYR A 95 8.48 19.82 14.75
N LYS A 96 8.49 20.22 16.02
CA LYS A 96 9.42 21.26 16.50
C LYS A 96 10.88 20.86 16.31
N LYS A 97 11.21 19.60 16.57
CA LYS A 97 12.55 19.07 16.35
C LYS A 97 12.94 19.08 14.88
N ALA A 98 12.00 18.72 14.00
CA ALA A 98 12.21 18.78 12.55
C ALA A 98 12.44 20.22 12.06
N VAL A 99 11.64 21.17 12.54
CA VAL A 99 11.82 22.60 12.21
C VAL A 99 13.19 23.10 12.66
N GLN A 100 13.64 22.71 13.86
CA GLN A 100 14.96 23.08 14.36
C GLN A 100 16.10 22.58 13.46
N LEU A 101 15.97 21.36 12.92
CA LEU A 101 17.04 20.70 12.15
C LEU A 101 16.97 21.02 10.65
N TYR A 102 15.78 21.17 10.09
CA TYR A 102 15.57 21.21 8.65
C TYR A 102 14.88 22.48 8.14
N GLY A 103 14.47 23.37 9.02
CA GLY A 103 13.71 24.59 8.69
C GLY A 103 12.20 24.36 8.61
N GLN A 104 11.48 25.42 8.29
CA GLN A 104 10.00 25.36 8.19
C GLN A 104 9.58 24.56 6.96
N PRO A 105 8.54 23.71 7.06
CA PRO A 105 7.96 23.05 5.88
C PRO A 105 7.13 24.02 5.06
N ASP A 106 7.12 23.81 3.75
CA ASP A 106 6.18 24.45 2.85
C ASP A 106 4.79 23.81 2.95
N ILE A 107 4.77 22.48 3.22
CA ILE A 107 3.55 21.68 3.29
C ILE A 107 3.67 20.52 4.30
N LEU A 108 2.55 20.19 4.94
CA LEU A 108 2.38 18.95 5.70
C LEU A 108 1.66 17.94 4.81
N TYR A 109 2.19 16.72 4.75
CA TYR A 109 1.62 15.62 4.00
C TYR A 109 1.40 14.43 4.93
N SER A 110 0.15 14.07 5.22
CA SER A 110 -0.18 13.04 6.21
C SER A 110 -0.82 11.81 5.57
N HIS A 111 -0.46 10.64 6.09
CA HIS A 111 -0.95 9.35 5.63
C HIS A 111 -1.93 8.76 6.63
N TYR A 112 -3.01 8.16 6.13
CA TYR A 112 -4.09 7.54 6.91
C TYR A 112 -4.89 8.51 7.82
N LEU A 113 -6.18 8.27 7.94
CA LEU A 113 -7.10 9.07 8.76
C LEU A 113 -6.59 9.28 10.19
N CYS A 114 -6.05 8.23 10.83
CA CYS A 114 -5.59 8.32 12.23
C CYS A 114 -4.48 9.36 12.40
N LEU A 115 -3.44 9.32 11.55
CA LEU A 115 -2.32 10.28 11.62
C LEU A 115 -2.75 11.67 11.13
N SER A 116 -3.64 11.72 10.14
CA SER A 116 -4.21 12.98 9.64
C SER A 116 -5.02 13.70 10.70
N HIS A 117 -5.75 12.97 11.56
CA HIS A 117 -6.46 13.53 12.70
C HIS A 117 -5.53 14.29 13.64
N GLU A 118 -4.36 13.74 13.91
CA GLU A 118 -3.35 14.38 14.75
C GLU A 118 -2.64 15.54 14.02
N ALA A 119 -2.40 15.39 12.71
CA ALA A 119 -1.78 16.40 11.85
C ALA A 119 -2.62 17.71 11.79
N VAL A 120 -3.94 17.63 11.95
CA VAL A 120 -4.81 18.81 12.08
C VAL A 120 -4.34 19.73 13.22
N SER A 121 -3.84 19.17 14.33
CA SER A 121 -3.29 19.96 15.43
C SER A 121 -2.06 20.79 15.04
N LEU A 122 -1.27 20.31 14.10
CA LEU A 122 -0.11 21.03 13.54
C LEU A 122 -0.58 22.14 12.59
N LYS A 123 -1.52 21.82 11.68
CA LYS A 123 -2.11 22.82 10.78
C LYS A 123 -2.67 24.01 11.54
N LEU A 124 -3.52 23.75 12.53
CA LEU A 124 -4.18 24.79 13.32
C LEU A 124 -3.19 25.63 14.15
N ARG A 125 -2.13 24.99 14.69
CA ARG A 125 -1.18 25.68 15.56
C ARG A 125 -0.10 26.45 14.80
N PHE A 126 0.34 25.93 13.64
CA PHE A 126 1.48 26.48 12.91
C PHE A 126 1.10 27.07 11.56
N SER A 127 -0.20 27.13 11.25
CA SER A 127 -0.75 27.71 10.01
C SER A 127 -0.09 27.16 8.74
N LYS A 128 0.16 25.84 8.70
CA LYS A 128 0.78 25.17 7.57
C LYS A 128 -0.27 24.49 6.68
N PRO A 129 -0.10 24.49 5.34
CA PRO A 129 -0.93 23.71 4.45
C PRO A 129 -0.90 22.22 4.82
N LEU A 130 -2.03 21.52 4.73
CA LEU A 130 -2.16 20.12 5.05
C LEU A 130 -2.85 19.36 3.92
N VAL A 131 -2.10 18.46 3.28
CA VAL A 131 -2.62 17.46 2.33
C VAL A 131 -2.68 16.11 3.03
N MET A 132 -3.78 15.40 2.85
CA MET A 132 -4.01 14.09 3.45
C MET A 132 -4.13 13.03 2.37
N ILE A 133 -3.49 11.86 2.54
CA ILE A 133 -3.71 10.70 1.67
C ILE A 133 -4.27 9.53 2.45
N GLU A 134 -5.30 8.90 1.86
CA GLU A 134 -6.01 7.78 2.49
C GLU A 134 -5.66 6.44 1.84
N HIS A 135 -5.27 5.49 2.69
CA HIS A 135 -4.95 4.10 2.32
C HIS A 135 -5.74 3.07 3.14
N TRP A 136 -6.53 3.50 4.12
CA TRP A 136 -7.10 2.60 5.11
C TRP A 136 -8.29 1.82 4.57
N SER A 137 -8.18 0.50 4.56
CA SER A 137 -9.23 -0.40 4.06
C SER A 137 -10.53 -0.35 4.86
N GLU A 138 -10.51 0.19 6.08
CA GLU A 138 -11.73 0.41 6.86
C GLU A 138 -12.68 1.40 6.19
N ILE A 139 -12.12 2.43 5.54
CA ILE A 139 -12.90 3.45 4.80
C ILE A 139 -13.55 2.86 3.54
N ASN A 140 -12.97 1.80 2.97
CA ASN A 140 -13.49 1.16 1.75
C ASN A 140 -14.64 0.18 1.99
N LYS A 141 -15.11 0.03 3.22
CA LYS A 141 -16.27 -0.79 3.56
C LYS A 141 -17.57 -0.05 3.25
N ASP A 142 -18.64 -0.79 2.93
CA ASP A 142 -19.99 -0.24 2.73
C ASP A 142 -20.50 0.47 3.99
N THR A 143 -20.21 -0.12 5.16
CA THR A 143 -20.55 0.46 6.46
C THR A 143 -19.30 0.59 7.31
N ILE A 144 -19.04 1.77 7.80
CA ILE A 144 -17.91 2.08 8.68
C ILE A 144 -18.35 2.24 10.13
N LEU A 145 -17.43 1.99 11.07
CA LEU A 145 -17.73 2.11 12.49
C LEU A 145 -18.06 3.58 12.87
N PRO A 146 -19.01 3.83 13.79
CA PRO A 146 -19.37 5.20 14.20
C PRO A 146 -18.18 6.05 14.67
N ARG A 147 -17.20 5.43 15.31
CA ARG A 147 -15.95 6.11 15.72
C ARG A 147 -15.12 6.58 14.53
N VAL A 148 -15.10 5.80 13.44
CA VAL A 148 -14.37 6.14 12.19
C VAL A 148 -15.11 7.24 11.47
N GLN A 149 -16.45 7.13 11.38
CA GLN A 149 -17.31 8.17 10.82
C GLN A 149 -17.07 9.52 11.50
N LYS A 150 -17.13 9.55 12.84
CA LYS A 150 -16.88 10.76 13.61
C LYS A 150 -15.47 11.30 13.37
N MET A 151 -14.45 10.45 13.45
CA MET A 151 -13.07 10.87 13.24
C MET A 151 -12.85 11.43 11.84
N GLY A 152 -13.40 10.80 10.80
CA GLY A 152 -13.30 11.27 9.42
C GLY A 152 -13.95 12.64 9.23
N SER A 153 -15.20 12.80 9.69
CA SER A 153 -15.92 14.09 9.64
C SER A 153 -15.18 15.21 10.38
N ASP A 154 -14.57 14.89 11.53
CA ASP A 154 -13.80 15.85 12.31
C ASP A 154 -12.44 16.19 11.69
N THR A 155 -11.92 15.37 10.77
CA THR A 155 -10.55 15.47 10.22
C THR A 155 -10.53 16.03 8.81
N TYR A 156 -11.25 15.43 7.87
CA TYR A 156 -11.14 15.78 6.44
C TYR A 156 -11.53 17.22 6.13
N ARG A 157 -12.44 17.82 6.89
CA ARG A 157 -12.82 19.24 6.74
C ARG A 157 -11.66 20.22 6.94
N TYR A 158 -10.58 19.79 7.59
CA TYR A 158 -9.39 20.62 7.80
C TYR A 158 -8.32 20.39 6.73
N ALA A 159 -8.49 19.44 5.82
CA ALA A 159 -7.56 19.25 4.72
C ALA A 159 -7.65 20.40 3.71
N ASP A 160 -6.51 20.84 3.17
CA ASP A 160 -6.49 21.74 2.02
C ASP A 160 -6.65 20.95 0.71
N ALA A 161 -6.27 19.67 0.71
CA ALA A 161 -6.64 18.67 -0.28
C ALA A 161 -6.63 17.28 0.34
N VAL A 162 -7.49 16.41 -0.17
CA VAL A 162 -7.50 14.98 0.16
C VAL A 162 -7.13 14.17 -1.07
N ILE A 163 -6.34 13.12 -0.89
CA ILE A 163 -5.90 12.20 -1.92
C ILE A 163 -6.35 10.79 -1.54
N THR A 164 -6.71 9.99 -2.52
CA THR A 164 -6.98 8.54 -2.38
C THR A 164 -6.15 7.75 -3.35
N VAL A 165 -5.87 6.49 -3.01
CA VAL A 165 -5.05 5.60 -3.87
C VAL A 165 -5.84 4.95 -4.99
N ALA A 166 -7.18 5.08 -5.01
CA ALA A 166 -8.05 4.50 -6.02
C ALA A 166 -9.35 5.32 -6.17
N GLN A 167 -9.96 5.24 -7.35
CA GLN A 167 -11.27 5.84 -7.62
C GLN A 167 -12.37 5.23 -6.74
N SER A 168 -12.30 3.93 -6.49
CA SER A 168 -13.23 3.25 -5.58
C SER A 168 -13.19 3.84 -4.16
N LEU A 169 -12.01 4.17 -3.65
CA LEU A 169 -11.85 4.79 -2.34
C LEU A 169 -12.28 6.27 -2.34
N GLN A 170 -12.10 6.99 -3.46
CA GLN A 170 -12.63 8.34 -3.64
C GLN A 170 -14.16 8.34 -3.54
N ASN A 171 -14.82 7.40 -4.22
CA ASN A 171 -16.27 7.27 -4.15
C ASN A 171 -16.75 7.00 -2.71
N ARG A 172 -16.03 6.15 -1.96
CA ARG A 172 -16.32 5.90 -0.54
C ARG A 172 -16.13 7.12 0.35
N LEU A 173 -15.11 7.94 0.10
CA LEU A 173 -14.95 9.21 0.83
C LEU A 173 -16.11 10.19 0.54
N MET A 174 -16.57 10.24 -0.69
CA MET A 174 -17.74 11.04 -1.06
C MET A 174 -19.01 10.52 -0.37
N GLU A 175 -19.26 9.21 -0.40
CA GLU A 175 -20.42 8.58 0.23
C GLU A 175 -20.44 8.75 1.76
N HIS A 176 -19.31 8.50 2.42
CA HIS A 176 -19.26 8.53 3.88
C HIS A 176 -19.13 9.93 4.47
N PHE A 177 -18.45 10.84 3.78
CA PHE A 177 -18.05 12.13 4.37
C PHE A 177 -18.39 13.34 3.51
N GLY A 178 -18.89 13.17 2.28
CA GLY A 178 -19.13 14.28 1.35
C GLY A 178 -17.84 14.96 0.87
N ILE A 179 -16.71 14.26 0.89
CA ILE A 179 -15.39 14.81 0.58
C ILE A 179 -14.98 14.42 -0.84
N SER A 180 -14.70 15.43 -1.67
CA SER A 180 -14.02 15.23 -2.94
C SER A 180 -12.52 15.05 -2.72
N ALA A 181 -11.92 14.08 -3.41
CA ALA A 181 -10.49 13.78 -3.30
C ALA A 181 -9.85 13.67 -4.69
N HIS A 182 -8.54 13.90 -4.77
CA HIS A 182 -7.74 13.55 -5.94
C HIS A 182 -7.39 12.07 -5.91
N VAL A 183 -7.25 11.43 -7.06
CA VAL A 183 -6.76 10.06 -7.13
C VAL A 183 -5.30 10.07 -7.53
N VAL A 184 -4.43 9.52 -6.67
CA VAL A 184 -3.01 9.28 -6.94
C VAL A 184 -2.68 7.87 -6.47
N HIS A 185 -2.36 7.00 -7.40
CA HIS A 185 -2.15 5.58 -7.14
C HIS A 185 -0.90 5.28 -6.31
N ASN A 186 -0.78 4.04 -5.83
CA ASN A 186 0.44 3.55 -5.21
C ASN A 186 1.56 3.40 -6.24
N ILE A 187 2.79 3.33 -5.75
CA ILE A 187 4.00 3.22 -6.55
C ILE A 187 4.34 1.74 -6.80
N ALA A 188 4.70 1.41 -8.03
CA ALA A 188 5.45 0.20 -8.31
C ALA A 188 6.90 0.41 -7.86
N GLY A 189 7.38 -0.39 -6.90
CA GLY A 189 8.71 -0.26 -6.33
C GLY A 189 9.82 -0.40 -7.38
N THR A 190 10.92 0.32 -7.21
CA THR A 190 12.05 0.32 -8.15
C THR A 190 12.77 -1.02 -8.26
N GLU A 191 12.59 -1.89 -7.29
CA GLU A 191 13.12 -3.26 -7.27
C GLU A 191 12.43 -4.16 -8.31
N PHE A 192 11.20 -3.77 -8.75
CA PHE A 192 10.37 -4.52 -9.69
C PHE A 192 10.50 -3.93 -11.09
N TYR A 193 11.15 -4.66 -11.96
CA TYR A 193 11.33 -4.31 -13.37
C TYR A 193 11.38 -5.56 -14.24
N TYR A 194 11.02 -5.40 -15.48
CA TYR A 194 11.01 -6.48 -16.44
C TYR A 194 12.42 -6.99 -16.71
N GLN A 195 12.59 -8.30 -16.58
CA GLN A 195 13.76 -9.04 -17.05
C GLN A 195 13.30 -10.07 -18.10
N LYS A 196 14.13 -10.33 -19.09
CA LYS A 196 13.79 -11.32 -20.12
C LYS A 196 13.49 -12.66 -19.45
N HIS A 197 12.26 -13.12 -19.64
CA HIS A 197 11.79 -14.37 -19.05
C HIS A 197 12.55 -15.56 -19.64
N THR A 198 13.15 -16.37 -18.79
CA THR A 198 13.69 -17.67 -19.15
C THR A 198 12.70 -18.72 -18.67
N SER A 199 12.02 -19.37 -19.62
CA SER A 199 11.05 -20.42 -19.29
C SER A 199 11.71 -21.50 -18.43
N ILE A 200 11.13 -21.75 -17.27
CA ILE A 200 11.42 -22.91 -16.44
C ILE A 200 10.55 -24.06 -16.98
N ASN A 201 10.94 -25.31 -16.71
CA ASN A 201 10.32 -26.52 -17.28
C ASN A 201 8.79 -26.66 -17.06
N LYS A 202 8.20 -25.89 -16.13
CA LYS A 202 6.77 -25.88 -15.82
C LYS A 202 6.19 -24.48 -15.93
N PHE A 203 4.93 -24.37 -16.36
CA PHE A 203 4.18 -23.12 -16.30
C PHE A 203 3.99 -22.69 -14.85
N THR A 204 4.47 -21.53 -14.49
CA THR A 204 4.54 -21.09 -13.10
C THR A 204 3.54 -19.97 -12.81
N PHE A 205 2.57 -20.27 -11.96
CA PHE A 205 1.72 -19.27 -11.31
C PHE A 205 2.39 -18.77 -10.03
N VAL A 206 2.14 -17.52 -9.67
CA VAL A 206 2.65 -16.93 -8.43
C VAL A 206 1.61 -16.03 -7.77
N ALA A 207 1.63 -15.98 -6.45
CA ALA A 207 0.87 -15.01 -5.65
C ALA A 207 1.73 -14.50 -4.50
N THR A 208 1.54 -13.23 -4.13
CA THR A 208 2.24 -12.63 -2.99
C THR A 208 1.28 -11.92 -2.04
N GLY A 209 1.49 -12.05 -0.73
CA GLY A 209 0.72 -11.35 0.28
C GLY A 209 0.65 -12.05 1.61
N SER A 210 0.20 -11.35 2.64
CA SER A 210 -0.05 -11.96 3.96
C SER A 210 -1.12 -13.05 3.85
N LEU A 211 -0.88 -14.21 4.47
CA LEU A 211 -1.83 -15.33 4.49
C LEU A 211 -2.94 -15.05 5.51
N VAL A 212 -3.90 -14.23 5.09
CA VAL A 212 -5.09 -13.83 5.86
C VAL A 212 -6.35 -14.03 5.02
N SER A 213 -7.49 -14.29 5.64
CA SER A 213 -8.76 -14.59 4.97
C SER A 213 -9.14 -13.55 3.87
N ARG A 214 -8.83 -12.27 4.10
CA ARG A 214 -9.08 -11.19 3.15
C ARG A 214 -8.37 -11.38 1.79
N LYS A 215 -7.23 -12.08 1.76
CA LYS A 215 -6.46 -12.33 0.52
C LYS A 215 -6.99 -13.47 -0.34
N GLY A 216 -7.90 -14.29 0.18
CA GLY A 216 -8.64 -15.29 -0.59
C GLY A 216 -7.81 -16.46 -1.13
N PHE A 217 -6.59 -16.71 -0.60
CA PHE A 217 -5.73 -17.80 -1.09
C PHE A 217 -6.34 -19.19 -0.90
N ASP A 218 -7.30 -19.33 0.00
CA ASP A 218 -8.12 -20.55 0.21
C ASP A 218 -8.96 -20.94 -1.02
N LEU A 219 -9.17 -20.03 -1.97
CA LEU A 219 -9.86 -20.31 -3.21
C LEU A 219 -8.95 -21.04 -4.24
N LEU A 220 -7.63 -20.87 -4.15
CA LEU A 220 -6.68 -21.38 -5.14
C LEU A 220 -6.70 -22.91 -5.27
N PRO A 221 -6.60 -23.73 -4.19
CA PRO A 221 -6.64 -25.18 -4.35
C PRO A 221 -7.90 -25.66 -5.05
N LYS A 222 -9.07 -25.10 -4.69
CA LYS A 222 -10.36 -25.42 -5.29
C LYS A 222 -10.42 -25.06 -6.79
N ALA A 223 -9.91 -23.87 -7.13
CA ALA A 223 -9.88 -23.39 -8.51
C ALA A 223 -8.94 -24.22 -9.39
N PHE A 224 -7.76 -24.59 -8.89
CA PHE A 224 -6.84 -25.45 -9.65
C PHE A 224 -7.38 -26.87 -9.84
N VAL A 225 -8.08 -27.45 -8.87
CA VAL A 225 -8.80 -28.74 -9.07
C VAL A 225 -9.82 -28.62 -10.19
N LYS A 226 -10.63 -27.55 -10.21
CA LYS A 226 -11.65 -27.31 -11.26
C LYS A 226 -11.03 -26.99 -12.62
N ALA A 227 -9.92 -26.25 -12.67
CA ALA A 227 -9.21 -25.92 -13.91
C ALA A 227 -8.66 -27.17 -14.60
N ASN A 228 -8.41 -28.24 -13.86
CA ASN A 228 -8.02 -29.57 -14.34
C ASN A 228 -6.86 -29.53 -15.34
N LEU A 229 -5.81 -28.78 -15.04
CA LEU A 229 -4.61 -28.69 -15.86
C LEU A 229 -3.73 -29.97 -15.72
N PRO A 230 -2.93 -30.35 -16.74
CA PRO A 230 -2.02 -31.48 -16.65
C PRO A 230 -1.01 -31.29 -15.50
N LYS A 231 -1.10 -32.09 -14.42
CA LYS A 231 -0.37 -31.90 -13.17
C LYS A 231 1.17 -31.79 -13.32
N ASN A 232 1.75 -32.45 -14.29
CA ASN A 232 3.19 -32.43 -14.55
C ASN A 232 3.68 -31.17 -15.27
N GLN A 233 2.78 -30.26 -15.72
CA GLN A 233 3.13 -29.12 -16.58
C GLN A 233 3.04 -27.78 -15.89
N TRP A 234 2.56 -27.68 -14.65
CA TRP A 234 2.40 -26.42 -13.94
C TRP A 234 2.78 -26.52 -12.46
N GLN A 235 3.05 -25.36 -11.88
CA GLN A 235 3.22 -25.14 -10.44
C GLN A 235 2.65 -23.80 -10.01
N MET A 236 2.33 -23.67 -8.72
CA MET A 236 1.85 -22.44 -8.09
C MET A 236 2.69 -22.12 -6.85
N ASN A 237 3.30 -20.95 -6.83
CA ASN A 237 4.11 -20.46 -5.72
C ASN A 237 3.35 -19.38 -4.95
N ILE A 238 3.11 -19.57 -3.66
CA ILE A 238 2.47 -18.59 -2.77
C ILE A 238 3.53 -18.06 -1.81
N ILE A 239 3.77 -16.74 -1.87
CA ILE A 239 4.81 -16.05 -1.11
C ILE A 239 4.13 -15.22 -0.01
N GLY A 240 4.46 -15.51 1.23
CA GLY A 240 3.96 -14.79 2.39
C GLY A 240 3.73 -15.70 3.59
N GLU A 241 3.37 -15.07 4.70
CA GLU A 241 3.05 -15.72 5.97
C GLU A 241 1.79 -15.09 6.58
N GLY A 242 1.16 -15.82 7.49
CA GLY A 242 -0.02 -15.32 8.21
C GLY A 242 -0.82 -16.40 8.91
N GLN A 243 -1.88 -15.97 9.57
CA GLN A 243 -2.72 -16.83 10.39
C GLN A 243 -3.43 -17.96 9.61
N GLU A 244 -3.61 -17.81 8.29
CA GLU A 244 -4.24 -18.83 7.44
C GLU A 244 -3.25 -19.86 6.88
N HIS A 245 -1.96 -19.80 7.25
CA HIS A 245 -0.94 -20.71 6.72
C HIS A 245 -1.37 -22.18 6.86
N GLN A 246 -1.72 -22.61 8.09
CA GLN A 246 -2.06 -24.00 8.36
C GLN A 246 -3.36 -24.43 7.65
N ASN A 247 -4.37 -23.56 7.61
CA ASN A 247 -5.63 -23.82 6.91
C ASN A 247 -5.38 -24.00 5.40
N LEU A 248 -4.54 -23.15 4.82
CA LEU A 248 -4.20 -23.23 3.41
C LEU A 248 -3.38 -24.50 3.09
N GLN A 249 -2.41 -24.86 3.93
CA GLN A 249 -1.67 -26.12 3.76
C GLN A 249 -2.61 -27.33 3.79
N THR A 250 -3.51 -27.40 4.78
CA THR A 250 -4.51 -28.47 4.86
C THR A 250 -5.41 -28.54 3.62
N ALA A 251 -5.81 -27.38 3.07
CA ALA A 251 -6.61 -27.34 1.84
C ALA A 251 -5.83 -27.84 0.61
N ILE A 252 -4.53 -27.51 0.52
CA ILE A 252 -3.62 -28.01 -0.53
C ILE A 252 -3.51 -29.55 -0.44
N ASP A 253 -3.21 -30.06 0.73
CA ASP A 253 -3.03 -31.51 0.95
C ASP A 253 -4.32 -32.29 0.62
N SER A 254 -5.47 -31.79 1.11
CA SER A 254 -6.78 -32.39 0.84
C SER A 254 -7.20 -32.33 -0.64
N SER A 255 -6.65 -31.41 -1.41
CA SER A 255 -6.93 -31.28 -2.85
C SER A 255 -6.06 -32.20 -3.73
N GLY A 256 -5.07 -32.87 -3.16
CA GLY A 256 -4.07 -33.69 -3.89
C GLY A 256 -3.17 -32.87 -4.82
N LEU A 257 -2.87 -31.61 -4.43
CA LEU A 257 -2.03 -30.68 -5.20
C LEU A 257 -0.73 -30.32 -4.47
N THR A 258 -0.29 -31.11 -3.50
CA THR A 258 0.91 -30.87 -2.69
C THR A 258 2.19 -30.75 -3.54
N ASP A 259 2.27 -31.51 -4.65
CA ASP A 259 3.39 -31.44 -5.60
C ASP A 259 3.33 -30.25 -6.56
N ASN A 260 2.20 -29.52 -6.56
CA ASN A 260 1.96 -28.41 -7.48
C ASN A 260 1.88 -27.05 -6.80
N ILE A 261 1.36 -26.97 -5.57
CA ILE A 261 1.17 -25.70 -4.86
C ILE A 261 2.13 -25.63 -3.67
N HIS A 262 3.00 -24.61 -3.67
CA HIS A 262 4.08 -24.44 -2.71
C HIS A 262 3.92 -23.16 -1.90
N LEU A 263 3.95 -23.27 -0.58
CA LEU A 263 4.03 -22.13 0.34
C LEU A 263 5.51 -21.79 0.58
N LEU A 264 5.97 -20.65 0.05
CA LEU A 264 7.40 -20.30 0.05
C LEU A 264 7.82 -19.46 1.27
N GLY A 265 6.88 -19.13 2.18
CA GLY A 265 7.16 -18.26 3.30
C GLY A 265 7.44 -16.81 2.90
N THR A 266 7.93 -16.02 3.84
CA THR A 266 8.27 -14.61 3.62
C THR A 266 9.52 -14.46 2.76
N LYS A 267 9.50 -13.52 1.82
CA LYS A 267 10.64 -13.14 0.96
C LYS A 267 10.86 -11.62 1.04
N ASN A 268 12.07 -11.16 0.79
CA ASN A 268 12.36 -9.74 0.60
C ASN A 268 11.94 -9.28 -0.82
N LYS A 269 11.96 -7.97 -1.09
CA LYS A 269 11.50 -7.39 -2.36
C LYS A 269 12.30 -7.91 -3.57
N GLU A 270 13.61 -8.04 -3.42
CA GLU A 270 14.49 -8.55 -4.48
C GLU A 270 14.19 -10.02 -4.84
N GLN A 271 13.95 -10.86 -3.83
CA GLN A 271 13.55 -12.25 -4.02
C GLN A 271 12.16 -12.36 -4.66
N ILE A 272 11.22 -11.48 -4.27
CA ILE A 272 9.88 -11.42 -4.89
C ILE A 272 10.01 -11.01 -6.35
N ALA A 273 10.79 -9.97 -6.66
CA ALA A 273 11.01 -9.52 -8.04
C ALA A 273 11.64 -10.63 -8.92
N GLN A 274 12.59 -11.38 -8.38
CA GLN A 274 13.18 -12.53 -9.06
C GLN A 274 12.14 -13.61 -9.35
N LEU A 275 11.34 -14.00 -8.35
CA LEU A 275 10.28 -15.01 -8.50
C LEU A 275 9.20 -14.57 -9.49
N LEU A 276 8.80 -13.29 -9.46
CA LEU A 276 7.86 -12.71 -10.42
C LEU A 276 8.42 -12.80 -11.85
N ASN A 277 9.68 -12.42 -12.08
CA ASN A 277 10.30 -12.49 -13.40
C ASN A 277 10.42 -13.94 -13.93
N GLN A 278 10.49 -14.93 -13.04
CA GLN A 278 10.50 -16.36 -13.35
C GLN A 278 9.11 -16.99 -13.51
N SER A 279 8.05 -16.24 -13.25
CA SER A 279 6.67 -16.72 -13.30
C SER A 279 5.96 -16.28 -14.59
N ASP A 280 4.97 -17.06 -15.01
CA ASP A 280 4.17 -16.81 -16.20
C ASP A 280 2.93 -15.98 -15.91
N VAL A 281 2.28 -16.17 -14.74
CA VAL A 281 1.03 -15.52 -14.35
C VAL A 281 1.03 -15.21 -12.85
N PHE A 282 0.60 -14.01 -12.48
CA PHE A 282 0.33 -13.62 -11.11
C PHE A 282 -1.16 -13.76 -10.79
N ILE A 283 -1.50 -14.32 -9.61
CA ILE A 283 -2.90 -14.47 -9.19
C ILE A 283 -3.17 -13.72 -7.88
N LEU A 284 -4.20 -12.87 -7.86
CA LEU A 284 -4.68 -12.17 -6.66
C LEU A 284 -6.17 -12.45 -6.43
N PRO A 285 -6.56 -13.48 -5.64
CA PRO A 285 -7.95 -13.81 -5.40
C PRO A 285 -8.55 -13.05 -4.20
N SER A 286 -8.12 -11.83 -3.97
CA SER A 286 -8.49 -11.04 -2.77
C SER A 286 -9.97 -10.75 -2.69
N ARG A 287 -10.49 -10.74 -1.46
CA ARG A 287 -11.88 -10.35 -1.15
C ARG A 287 -12.03 -8.84 -1.00
N ASN A 288 -10.95 -8.16 -0.63
CA ASN A 288 -10.95 -6.71 -0.43
C ASN A 288 -9.54 -6.14 -0.63
N GLU A 289 -9.42 -5.13 -1.49
CA GLU A 289 -8.23 -4.32 -1.72
C GLU A 289 -8.64 -2.84 -1.84
N ASN A 290 -7.74 -1.92 -1.49
CA ASN A 290 -7.90 -0.53 -1.91
C ASN A 290 -7.24 -0.34 -3.28
N PHE A 291 -5.93 -0.60 -3.33
CA PHE A 291 -5.14 -0.59 -4.55
C PHE A 291 -3.92 -1.50 -4.32
N SER A 292 -3.87 -2.64 -4.98
CA SER A 292 -2.90 -3.68 -4.66
C SER A 292 -1.51 -3.38 -5.22
N VAL A 293 -0.54 -3.16 -4.33
CA VAL A 293 0.87 -3.02 -4.71
C VAL A 293 1.43 -4.31 -5.29
N ALA A 294 0.99 -5.48 -4.80
CA ALA A 294 1.43 -6.77 -5.35
C ALA A 294 1.05 -6.95 -6.83
N VAL A 295 -0.09 -6.39 -7.27
CA VAL A 295 -0.46 -6.32 -8.69
C VAL A 295 0.50 -5.42 -9.46
N LEU A 296 0.84 -4.24 -8.92
CA LEU A 296 1.81 -3.35 -9.56
C LEU A 296 3.20 -3.98 -9.68
N GLU A 297 3.64 -4.69 -8.64
CA GLU A 297 4.90 -5.42 -8.62
C GLU A 297 4.96 -6.48 -9.74
N ALA A 298 3.87 -7.24 -9.91
CA ALA A 298 3.75 -8.21 -11.00
C ALA A 298 3.75 -7.54 -12.37
N LEU A 299 2.95 -6.49 -12.57
CA LEU A 299 2.89 -5.75 -13.83
C LEU A 299 4.23 -5.07 -14.17
N ALA A 300 4.94 -4.53 -13.18
CA ALA A 300 6.26 -3.93 -13.37
C ALA A 300 7.31 -4.95 -13.84
N CYS A 301 7.17 -6.22 -13.40
CA CYS A 301 7.95 -7.36 -13.91
C CYS A 301 7.41 -7.91 -15.25
N GLY A 302 6.37 -7.29 -15.83
CA GLY A 302 5.75 -7.74 -17.08
C GLY A 302 4.94 -9.02 -16.95
N VAL A 303 4.52 -9.39 -15.75
CA VAL A 303 3.75 -10.61 -15.50
C VAL A 303 2.26 -10.31 -15.66
N PRO A 304 1.53 -11.00 -16.55
CA PRO A 304 0.10 -10.84 -16.66
C PRO A 304 -0.62 -11.34 -15.40
N VAL A 305 -1.77 -10.74 -15.10
CA VAL A 305 -2.45 -10.88 -13.81
C VAL A 305 -3.83 -11.50 -13.95
N ILE A 306 -4.17 -12.45 -13.09
CA ILE A 306 -5.56 -12.86 -12.80
C ILE A 306 -5.92 -12.25 -11.46
N ALA A 307 -6.98 -11.41 -11.39
CA ALA A 307 -7.36 -10.79 -10.13
C ALA A 307 -8.88 -10.74 -9.93
N SER A 308 -9.30 -10.80 -8.68
CA SER A 308 -10.71 -10.58 -8.32
C SER A 308 -11.09 -9.11 -8.45
N ILE A 309 -12.35 -8.85 -8.83
CA ILE A 309 -12.90 -7.50 -8.98
C ILE A 309 -13.20 -6.93 -7.60
N CYS A 310 -12.21 -6.32 -6.96
CA CYS A 310 -12.39 -5.64 -5.68
C CYS A 310 -11.55 -4.35 -5.60
N GLY A 311 -12.12 -3.30 -5.00
CA GLY A 311 -11.46 -1.99 -4.87
C GLY A 311 -10.96 -1.43 -6.20
N GLY A 312 -9.74 -0.91 -6.19
CA GLY A 312 -9.08 -0.28 -7.34
C GLY A 312 -8.44 -1.24 -8.34
N ILE A 313 -8.66 -2.55 -8.26
CA ILE A 313 -8.04 -3.54 -9.16
C ILE A 313 -8.40 -3.27 -10.63
N ARG A 314 -9.66 -2.90 -10.91
CA ARG A 314 -10.10 -2.53 -12.27
C ARG A 314 -9.33 -1.35 -12.89
N GLU A 315 -8.67 -0.56 -12.07
CA GLU A 315 -7.89 0.60 -12.52
C GLU A 315 -6.50 0.19 -13.05
N CYS A 316 -6.02 -1.01 -12.67
CA CYS A 316 -4.73 -1.56 -13.09
C CYS A 316 -4.85 -2.57 -14.22
N ILE A 317 -5.92 -3.37 -14.26
CA ILE A 317 -6.05 -4.54 -15.13
C ILE A 317 -6.96 -4.22 -16.32
N ASN A 318 -6.47 -4.59 -17.50
CA ASN A 318 -7.19 -4.54 -18.77
C ASN A 318 -6.86 -5.79 -19.63
N GLU A 319 -7.49 -5.93 -20.78
CA GLU A 319 -7.35 -7.10 -21.65
C GLU A 319 -5.91 -7.37 -22.13
N LYS A 320 -5.03 -6.35 -22.13
CA LYS A 320 -3.63 -6.48 -22.57
C LYS A 320 -2.70 -6.98 -21.47
N ASN A 321 -3.13 -6.92 -20.20
CA ASN A 321 -2.30 -7.25 -19.07
C ASN A 321 -2.90 -8.23 -18.06
N GLY A 322 -4.15 -8.68 -18.27
CA GLY A 322 -4.74 -9.66 -17.36
C GLY A 322 -6.21 -9.98 -17.55
N LEU A 323 -6.71 -10.80 -16.64
CA LEU A 323 -8.10 -11.22 -16.55
C LEU A 323 -8.68 -10.87 -15.18
N LEU A 324 -9.95 -10.49 -15.17
CA LEU A 324 -10.71 -10.18 -13.96
C LEU A 324 -11.82 -11.22 -13.74
N PHE A 325 -12.04 -11.60 -12.48
CA PHE A 325 -13.11 -12.51 -12.09
C PHE A 325 -13.89 -11.98 -10.87
N PRO A 326 -15.17 -12.39 -10.65
CA PRO A 326 -15.95 -11.97 -9.50
C PRO A 326 -15.36 -12.45 -8.18
N VAL A 327 -15.49 -11.64 -7.12
CA VAL A 327 -15.02 -12.00 -5.77
C VAL A 327 -15.68 -13.29 -5.28
N ASN A 328 -14.88 -14.20 -4.69
CA ASN A 328 -15.30 -15.51 -4.18
C ASN A 328 -15.84 -16.49 -5.25
N ASP A 329 -15.75 -16.19 -6.52
CA ASP A 329 -16.19 -17.08 -7.61
C ASP A 329 -15.05 -18.03 -8.00
N VAL A 330 -15.12 -19.27 -7.46
CA VAL A 330 -14.13 -20.32 -7.74
C VAL A 330 -14.21 -20.81 -9.19
N ASP A 331 -15.41 -20.82 -9.79
CA ASP A 331 -15.59 -21.29 -11.16
C ASP A 331 -15.00 -20.30 -12.16
N ALA A 332 -15.28 -19.00 -11.98
CA ALA A 332 -14.70 -17.96 -12.81
C ALA A 332 -13.16 -17.88 -12.63
N LEU A 333 -12.62 -18.10 -11.41
CA LEU A 333 -11.20 -18.19 -11.19
C LEU A 333 -10.58 -19.40 -11.91
N ALA A 334 -11.21 -20.56 -11.88
CA ALA A 334 -10.75 -21.76 -12.56
C ALA A 334 -10.71 -21.55 -14.09
N GLU A 335 -11.74 -20.92 -14.67
CA GLU A 335 -11.77 -20.59 -16.09
C GLU A 335 -10.68 -19.57 -16.47
N ALA A 336 -10.45 -18.54 -15.63
CA ALA A 336 -9.37 -17.58 -15.84
C ALA A 336 -7.98 -18.25 -15.79
N ILE A 337 -7.75 -19.18 -14.86
CA ILE A 337 -6.53 -19.98 -14.77
C ILE A 337 -6.32 -20.79 -16.06
N LYS A 338 -7.33 -21.50 -16.52
CA LYS A 338 -7.31 -22.29 -17.75
C LYS A 338 -7.04 -21.43 -18.98
N THR A 339 -7.75 -20.30 -19.09
CA THR A 339 -7.59 -19.35 -20.20
C THR A 339 -6.17 -18.79 -20.26
N MET A 340 -5.59 -18.37 -19.14
CA MET A 340 -4.22 -17.86 -19.09
C MET A 340 -3.18 -18.94 -19.42
N TYR A 341 -3.39 -20.16 -18.94
CA TYR A 341 -2.51 -21.28 -19.24
C TYR A 341 -2.47 -21.59 -20.75
N LEU A 342 -3.63 -21.59 -21.43
CA LEU A 342 -3.73 -21.87 -22.86
C LEU A 342 -3.26 -20.70 -23.73
N ASN A 343 -3.45 -19.48 -23.31
CA ASN A 343 -3.24 -18.26 -24.11
C ASN A 343 -2.04 -17.42 -23.64
N ARG A 344 -1.06 -18.03 -22.96
CA ARG A 344 0.11 -17.31 -22.38
C ARG A 344 0.90 -16.46 -23.38
N THR A 345 0.92 -16.86 -24.66
CA THR A 345 1.66 -16.15 -25.72
C THR A 345 0.99 -14.84 -26.16
N ASN A 346 -0.26 -14.61 -25.77
CA ASN A 346 -1.00 -13.40 -26.13
C ASN A 346 -0.58 -12.17 -25.32
N TYR A 347 0.18 -12.36 -24.24
CA TYR A 347 0.59 -11.29 -23.34
C TYR A 347 2.03 -10.84 -23.63
N ASN A 348 2.18 -9.60 -24.11
CA ASN A 348 3.49 -9.00 -24.33
C ASN A 348 4.04 -8.44 -23.01
N ARG A 349 4.88 -9.20 -22.36
CA ARG A 349 5.45 -8.87 -21.04
C ARG A 349 6.19 -7.53 -21.00
N GLN A 350 6.94 -7.19 -22.06
CA GLN A 350 7.66 -5.91 -22.16
C GLN A 350 6.68 -4.73 -22.25
N ALA A 351 5.59 -4.89 -23.02
CA ALA A 351 4.56 -3.87 -23.11
C ALA A 351 3.78 -3.70 -21.79
N ILE A 352 3.51 -4.79 -21.07
CA ILE A 352 2.89 -4.75 -19.74
C ILE A 352 3.75 -3.95 -18.76
N ALA A 353 5.05 -4.24 -18.71
CA ALA A 353 5.96 -3.52 -17.83
C ALA A 353 6.08 -2.04 -18.21
N ALA A 354 6.13 -1.72 -19.50
CA ALA A 354 6.20 -0.35 -19.99
C ALA A 354 4.95 0.47 -19.62
N ASP A 355 3.74 -0.11 -19.77
CA ASP A 355 2.48 0.53 -19.33
C ASP A 355 2.47 0.77 -17.81
N CYS A 356 2.91 -0.21 -17.03
CA CYS A 356 3.02 -0.09 -15.58
C CYS A 356 3.96 1.06 -15.18
N GLN A 357 5.13 1.15 -15.79
CA GLN A 357 6.10 2.22 -15.54
C GLN A 357 5.56 3.60 -15.95
N ALA A 358 4.88 3.71 -17.07
CA ALA A 358 4.29 4.96 -17.54
C ALA A 358 3.20 5.50 -16.62
N ARG A 359 2.54 4.65 -15.84
CA ARG A 359 1.41 5.01 -14.98
C ARG A 359 1.74 5.06 -13.49
N PHE A 360 2.61 4.19 -13.01
CA PHE A 360 2.81 3.91 -11.59
C PHE A 360 4.27 4.00 -11.13
N SER A 361 5.17 4.53 -11.95
CA SER A 361 6.56 4.74 -11.54
C SER A 361 6.68 5.82 -10.45
N PRO A 362 7.74 5.78 -9.64
CA PRO A 362 8.01 6.79 -8.61
C PRO A 362 7.98 8.22 -9.16
N GLU A 363 8.54 8.44 -10.34
CA GLU A 363 8.57 9.76 -11.00
C GLU A 363 7.17 10.27 -11.35
N VAL A 364 6.31 9.42 -11.94
CA VAL A 364 4.94 9.78 -12.33
C VAL A 364 4.11 10.13 -11.09
N ILE A 365 4.18 9.33 -10.05
CA ILE A 365 3.43 9.56 -8.81
C ILE A 365 3.95 10.81 -8.08
N ALA A 366 5.28 10.99 -7.99
CA ALA A 366 5.86 12.19 -7.38
C ALA A 366 5.46 13.47 -8.12
N ARG A 367 5.40 13.44 -9.46
CA ARG A 367 4.94 14.56 -10.30
C ARG A 367 3.48 14.89 -10.01
N GLN A 368 2.58 13.89 -9.92
CA GLN A 368 1.17 14.10 -9.60
C GLN A 368 1.00 14.71 -8.19
N LEU A 369 1.67 14.16 -7.19
CA LEU A 369 1.67 14.70 -5.83
C LEU A 369 2.18 16.14 -5.79
N THR A 370 3.29 16.42 -6.49
CA THR A 370 3.88 17.77 -6.58
C THR A 370 2.91 18.78 -7.16
N GLY A 371 2.17 18.41 -8.22
CA GLY A 371 1.15 19.27 -8.81
C GLY A 371 0.04 19.64 -7.81
N ILE A 372 -0.45 18.68 -7.04
CA ILE A 372 -1.45 18.93 -5.99
C ILE A 372 -0.86 19.85 -4.89
N PHE A 373 0.36 19.60 -4.44
CA PHE A 373 1.02 20.42 -3.41
C PHE A 373 1.19 21.87 -3.87
N GLN A 374 1.61 22.09 -5.12
CA GLN A 374 1.76 23.43 -5.69
C GLN A 374 0.42 24.18 -5.77
N GLN A 375 -0.65 23.49 -6.18
CA GLN A 375 -2.00 24.10 -6.22
C GLN A 375 -2.47 24.52 -4.83
N VAL A 376 -2.26 23.71 -3.81
CA VAL A 376 -2.60 24.00 -2.42
C VAL A 376 -1.83 25.22 -1.90
N ILE A 377 -0.51 25.25 -2.14
CA ILE A 377 0.34 26.38 -1.68
C ILE A 377 -0.04 27.68 -2.39
N ALA A 378 -0.26 27.62 -3.71
CA ALA A 378 -0.66 28.80 -4.49
C ALA A 378 -2.01 29.39 -4.04
N LYS A 379 -3.01 28.52 -3.82
CA LYS A 379 -4.32 28.93 -3.30
C LYS A 379 -4.22 29.67 -1.96
N LEU A 380 -3.45 29.14 -1.02
CA LEU A 380 -3.29 29.74 0.31
C LEU A 380 -2.45 31.04 0.28
N SER A 381 -1.50 31.17 -0.64
CA SER A 381 -0.73 32.42 -0.81
C SER A 381 -1.59 33.55 -1.35
N TRP A 382 -2.57 33.23 -2.20
CA TRP A 382 -3.53 34.22 -2.72
C TRP A 382 -4.46 34.73 -1.61
N TYR A 383 -5.03 33.86 -0.77
CA TYR A 383 -5.89 34.25 0.36
C TYR A 383 -5.18 35.07 1.45
N ARG A 384 -3.86 35.03 1.54
CA ARG A 384 -3.06 35.83 2.50
C ARG A 384 -2.75 37.21 1.97
N LYS A 385 -2.91 37.46 0.69
CA LYS A 385 -2.64 38.75 0.02
C LYS A 385 -3.91 39.54 -0.27
N SER A 386 -5.07 38.89 -0.27
CA SER A 386 -6.40 39.49 -0.34
C SER A 386 -6.95 39.75 1.06
#